data_b73a33b0c05e9dbb7521b8930386158a
#
_entry.id   b73a33b0c05e9dbb7521b8930386158a
#
_cell.length_a   1.000
_cell.length_b   1.000
_cell.length_c   1.000
_cell.angle_alpha   90.00
_cell.angle_beta   90.00
_cell.angle_gamma   90.00
#
_symmetry.space_group_name_H-M   'P 1'
#
loop_
_entity.id
_entity.type
_entity.pdbx_description
1 polymer ?
#
loop_
_entity_poly.entity_id
_entity_poly.type
_entity_poly.pdbx_seq_one_letter_code
_entity_poly.pdbx_strand_id
1 'polypeptide(L)'
;MPAQAWHVLAELLASDGVKPPEIVKAVQADFPAVRRSQIDSHVYRFKDRTRATDNPAVAEWQARADRAAEDLSRKADIYDWLRPVEVAPPPRQHVTTTPNGYTLVIGDMHFPSHDERTLAIFLQAVEALKPARVVLNGDTVDLLAVSRYPKDARQGFTWKLRDEVTAFHGFLRDLHAVGDAWGMQVVETNSNHAGASVEGRWWRYLSDRVPELLGHDGAADMLSYEKWFYPAWSPITLVDSIVIADDLLVLHGDMVRGKGGYTARAHMEKWQSSTLNNHTHRAGSTIRRIPAVGSRPESIQRSYEIGCACSLSPCYSRVPDWCNAFGIISHDDDSYSVEIVHVTGGKANVAALGASLAA
;
A
#
# COMPACT_ATOMS: atom_id res chain seq x y z
N MET A 1 -10.18 20.53 10.74
CA MET A 1 -11.63 20.82 10.56
C MET A 1 -11.85 21.26 9.13
N PRO A 2 -12.93 20.85 8.43
CA PRO A 2 -13.15 21.26 7.05
C PRO A 2 -13.38 22.78 6.98
N ALA A 3 -12.90 23.41 5.91
CA ALA A 3 -12.92 24.87 5.71
C ALA A 3 -14.32 25.52 5.75
N GLN A 4 -15.39 24.75 5.85
CA GLN A 4 -16.79 25.20 5.90
C GLN A 4 -17.42 25.17 7.30
N ALA A 5 -16.74 24.67 8.32
CA ALA A 5 -17.31 24.52 9.68
C ALA A 5 -17.56 25.86 10.38
N TRP A 6 -16.88 26.95 10.02
CA TRP A 6 -17.05 28.25 10.63
C TRP A 6 -18.44 28.86 10.38
N HIS A 7 -19.09 28.54 9.25
CA HIS A 7 -20.44 29.02 8.96
C HIS A 7 -21.45 28.50 9.99
N VAL A 8 -21.35 27.19 10.31
CA VAL A 8 -22.24 26.55 11.27
C VAL A 8 -22.05 27.16 12.66
N LEU A 9 -20.81 27.40 13.08
CA LEU A 9 -20.53 28.02 14.36
C LEU A 9 -21.09 29.46 14.42
N ALA A 10 -20.94 30.23 13.37
CA ALA A 10 -21.48 31.59 13.29
C ALA A 10 -23.00 31.64 13.34
N GLU A 11 -23.67 30.68 12.69
CA GLU A 11 -25.13 30.58 12.67
C GLU A 11 -25.69 30.12 14.02
N LEU A 12 -25.06 29.15 14.68
CA LEU A 12 -25.40 28.70 16.05
C LEU A 12 -25.34 29.86 17.06
N LEU A 13 -24.21 30.57 17.11
CA LEU A 13 -24.02 31.69 18.00
C LEU A 13 -25.00 32.84 17.69
N ALA A 14 -25.34 33.05 16.44
CA ALA A 14 -26.33 34.05 16.04
C ALA A 14 -27.75 33.67 16.43
N SER A 15 -28.09 32.38 16.42
CA SER A 15 -29.37 31.84 16.90
C SER A 15 -29.53 31.97 18.41
N ASP A 16 -28.44 31.79 19.17
CA ASP A 16 -28.41 31.95 20.64
C ASP A 16 -28.39 33.43 21.09
N GLY A 17 -28.58 34.35 20.18
CA GLY A 17 -28.67 35.78 20.48
C GLY A 17 -27.31 36.47 20.77
N VAL A 18 -26.20 35.80 20.49
CA VAL A 18 -24.86 36.32 20.67
C VAL A 18 -24.66 37.56 19.76
N LYS A 19 -24.01 38.60 20.31
CA LYS A 19 -23.76 39.83 19.56
C LYS A 19 -22.71 39.64 18.47
N PRO A 20 -22.85 40.27 17.27
CA PRO A 20 -21.94 40.07 16.14
C PRO A 20 -20.44 40.18 16.48
N PRO A 21 -19.96 41.14 17.30
CA PRO A 21 -18.55 41.21 17.66
C PRO A 21 -18.03 40.00 18.46
N GLU A 22 -18.89 39.40 19.27
CA GLU A 22 -18.57 38.21 20.06
C GLU A 22 -18.54 36.96 19.17
N ILE A 23 -19.47 36.88 18.16
CA ILE A 23 -19.46 35.83 17.15
C ILE A 23 -18.15 35.87 16.35
N VAL A 24 -17.73 37.07 15.92
CA VAL A 24 -16.47 37.24 15.20
C VAL A 24 -15.29 36.75 16.05
N LYS A 25 -15.26 37.10 17.32
CA LYS A 25 -14.19 36.72 18.25
C LYS A 25 -14.15 35.17 18.41
N ALA A 26 -15.31 34.55 18.63
CA ALA A 26 -15.43 33.11 18.79
C ALA A 26 -15.02 32.34 17.52
N VAL A 27 -15.54 32.76 16.36
CA VAL A 27 -15.19 32.13 15.09
C VAL A 27 -13.70 32.27 14.76
N GLN A 28 -13.10 33.45 15.01
CA GLN A 28 -11.68 33.66 14.73
C GLN A 28 -10.75 32.96 15.73
N ALA A 29 -11.22 32.58 16.90
CA ALA A 29 -10.46 31.75 17.83
C ALA A 29 -10.23 30.33 17.25
N ASP A 30 -11.26 29.77 16.62
CA ASP A 30 -11.18 28.41 16.05
C ASP A 30 -10.76 28.42 14.57
N PHE A 31 -11.03 29.51 13.88
CA PHE A 31 -10.78 29.69 12.43
C PHE A 31 -10.05 30.99 12.12
N PRO A 32 -8.77 31.15 12.51
CA PRO A 32 -8.04 32.43 12.44
C PRO A 32 -7.85 32.97 11.00
N ALA A 33 -7.96 32.11 9.98
CA ALA A 33 -7.86 32.52 8.58
C ALA A 33 -9.13 33.18 8.02
N VAL A 34 -10.28 33.12 8.74
CA VAL A 34 -11.54 33.69 8.28
C VAL A 34 -11.58 35.19 8.60
N ARG A 35 -11.76 36.00 7.56
CA ARG A 35 -11.80 37.46 7.72
C ARG A 35 -13.09 37.89 8.40
N ARG A 36 -12.98 38.91 9.28
CA ARG A 36 -14.11 39.52 9.97
C ARG A 36 -15.26 39.87 9.03
N SER A 37 -14.97 40.47 7.87
CA SER A 37 -15.99 40.86 6.88
C SER A 37 -16.78 39.68 6.32
N GLN A 38 -16.19 38.51 6.23
CA GLN A 38 -16.87 37.28 5.81
C GLN A 38 -17.86 36.81 6.88
N ILE A 39 -17.47 36.87 8.14
CA ILE A 39 -18.31 36.49 9.28
C ILE A 39 -19.48 37.48 9.40
N ASP A 40 -19.20 38.80 9.41
CA ASP A 40 -20.24 39.85 9.51
C ASP A 40 -21.27 39.73 8.37
N SER A 41 -20.82 39.54 7.13
CA SER A 41 -21.72 39.35 5.98
C SER A 41 -22.54 38.07 6.09
N HIS A 42 -21.99 37.00 6.64
CA HIS A 42 -22.68 35.73 6.80
C HIS A 42 -23.75 35.82 7.90
N VAL A 43 -23.40 36.39 9.05
CA VAL A 43 -24.31 36.60 10.20
C VAL A 43 -25.45 37.57 9.81
N TYR A 44 -25.16 38.64 9.06
CA TYR A 44 -26.18 39.55 8.57
C TYR A 44 -27.20 38.83 7.68
N ARG A 45 -26.72 38.07 6.69
CA ARG A 45 -27.58 37.29 5.78
C ARG A 45 -28.38 36.20 6.50
N PHE A 46 -27.81 35.60 7.55
CA PHE A 46 -28.50 34.65 8.38
C PHE A 46 -29.61 35.30 9.19
N LYS A 47 -29.35 36.40 9.88
CA LYS A 47 -30.36 37.16 10.65
C LYS A 47 -31.47 37.73 9.77
N ASP A 48 -31.17 38.13 8.55
CA ASP A 48 -32.17 38.60 7.59
C ASP A 48 -33.12 37.49 7.13
N ARG A 49 -32.58 36.26 6.95
CA ARG A 49 -33.36 35.05 6.63
C ARG A 49 -34.22 34.56 7.81
N THR A 50 -33.74 34.74 9.05
CA THR A 50 -34.44 34.27 10.26
C THR A 50 -35.44 35.27 10.83
N ARG A 51 -35.45 36.53 10.36
CA ARG A 51 -36.44 37.56 10.76
C ARG A 51 -37.86 37.30 10.24
N ALA A 52 -38.01 36.41 9.28
CA ALA A 52 -39.31 35.94 8.84
C ALA A 52 -39.80 34.79 9.77
N THR A 53 -40.36 35.15 10.92
CA THR A 53 -40.72 34.29 12.04
C THR A 53 -41.78 33.22 11.74
N ASP A 54 -42.30 33.07 10.51
CA ASP A 54 -43.22 32.03 10.09
C ASP A 54 -42.78 31.32 8.80
N ASN A 55 -41.48 31.25 8.53
CA ASN A 55 -40.99 30.64 7.32
C ASN A 55 -40.78 29.12 7.53
N PRO A 56 -41.57 28.26 6.81
CA PRO A 56 -41.41 26.79 6.88
C PRO A 56 -40.01 26.28 6.56
N ALA A 57 -39.21 27.08 5.83
CA ALA A 57 -37.80 26.75 5.58
C ALA A 57 -36.92 26.77 6.83
N VAL A 58 -37.28 27.55 7.87
CA VAL A 58 -36.54 27.60 9.15
C VAL A 58 -36.82 26.32 9.96
N ALA A 59 -38.09 25.89 10.00
CA ALA A 59 -38.46 24.65 10.65
C ALA A 59 -37.86 23.41 9.97
N GLU A 60 -37.77 23.42 8.64
CA GLU A 60 -37.13 22.36 7.87
C GLU A 60 -35.59 22.35 8.09
N TRP A 61 -34.98 23.52 8.23
CA TRP A 61 -33.54 23.62 8.53
C TRP A 61 -33.22 23.15 9.95
N GLN A 62 -34.05 23.55 10.94
CA GLN A 62 -33.92 23.08 12.33
C GLN A 62 -34.04 21.55 12.39
N ALA A 63 -35.03 20.97 11.74
CA ALA A 63 -35.21 19.54 11.65
C ALA A 63 -34.08 18.78 10.90
N ARG A 64 -33.38 19.45 9.98
CA ARG A 64 -32.17 18.93 9.34
C ARG A 64 -30.97 19.01 10.27
N ALA A 65 -30.81 20.10 11.02
CA ALA A 65 -29.75 20.29 12.00
C ALA A 65 -29.88 19.27 13.14
N ASP A 66 -31.08 19.06 13.63
CA ASP A 66 -31.37 18.08 14.69
C ASP A 66 -31.10 16.65 14.22
N ARG A 67 -31.49 16.29 12.99
CA ARG A 67 -31.15 14.99 12.40
C ARG A 67 -29.65 14.81 12.18
N ALA A 68 -28.95 15.87 11.77
CA ALA A 68 -27.49 15.82 11.60
C ALA A 68 -26.77 15.71 12.96
N ALA A 69 -27.30 16.32 14.00
CA ALA A 69 -26.79 16.20 15.36
C ALA A 69 -27.04 14.80 15.95
N GLU A 70 -28.23 14.22 15.69
CA GLU A 70 -28.50 12.81 16.04
C GLU A 70 -27.61 11.83 15.28
N ASP A 71 -27.38 12.06 13.98
CA ASP A 71 -26.48 11.23 13.18
C ASP A 71 -25.03 11.36 13.65
N LEU A 72 -24.60 12.54 14.06
CA LEU A 72 -23.27 12.77 14.64
C LEU A 72 -23.16 12.13 16.03
N SER A 73 -24.21 12.18 16.84
CA SER A 73 -24.28 11.50 18.15
C SER A 73 -24.22 9.99 17.99
N ARG A 74 -25.03 9.44 17.08
CA ARG A 74 -24.97 7.99 16.75
C ARG A 74 -23.61 7.57 16.21
N LYS A 75 -22.98 8.40 15.39
CA LYS A 75 -21.61 8.15 14.93
C LYS A 75 -20.59 8.27 16.06
N ALA A 76 -20.76 9.20 16.98
CA ALA A 76 -19.91 9.29 18.18
C ALA A 76 -20.09 8.06 19.08
N ASP A 77 -21.34 7.60 19.30
CA ASP A 77 -21.61 6.37 20.03
C ASP A 77 -21.04 5.12 19.33
N ILE A 78 -21.11 5.07 17.99
CA ILE A 78 -20.47 4.04 17.19
C ILE A 78 -18.95 4.15 17.27
N TYR A 79 -18.37 5.36 17.24
CA TYR A 79 -16.92 5.56 17.43
C TYR A 79 -16.46 5.26 18.86
N ASP A 80 -17.25 5.51 19.89
CA ASP A 80 -16.95 5.09 21.27
C ASP A 80 -17.07 3.57 21.45
N TRP A 81 -17.96 2.94 20.69
CA TRP A 81 -18.10 1.48 20.65
C TRP A 81 -17.01 0.83 19.80
N LEU A 82 -16.58 1.52 18.73
CA LEU A 82 -15.42 1.24 17.89
C LEU A 82 -14.15 1.91 18.47
N ARG A 83 -13.99 1.99 19.79
CA ARG A 83 -12.66 2.29 20.30
C ARG A 83 -11.71 1.40 19.51
N PRO A 84 -10.77 1.98 18.73
CA PRO A 84 -9.77 1.14 18.10
C PRO A 84 -9.20 0.32 19.24
N VAL A 85 -9.46 -0.97 19.24
CA VAL A 85 -8.54 -1.87 19.92
C VAL A 85 -7.22 -1.44 19.32
N GLU A 86 -6.32 -0.86 20.14
CA GLU A 86 -4.94 -0.71 19.72
C GLU A 86 -4.47 -2.14 19.44
N VAL A 87 -4.77 -2.60 18.25
CA VAL A 87 -4.09 -3.75 17.68
C VAL A 87 -2.70 -3.22 17.49
N ALA A 88 -1.84 -3.52 18.46
CA ALA A 88 -0.43 -3.29 18.30
C ALA A 88 -0.07 -3.86 16.93
N PRO A 89 0.49 -3.06 16.01
CA PRO A 89 0.89 -3.59 14.72
C PRO A 89 1.69 -4.84 15.01
N PRO A 90 1.45 -5.96 14.31
CA PRO A 90 2.20 -7.18 14.53
C PRO A 90 3.68 -6.80 14.55
N PRO A 91 4.47 -7.33 15.47
CA PRO A 91 5.86 -6.95 15.61
C PRO A 91 6.51 -7.07 14.24
N ARG A 92 7.18 -6.02 13.79
CA ARG A 92 7.85 -5.98 12.48
C ARG A 92 8.75 -7.21 12.40
N GLN A 93 8.33 -8.18 11.62
CA GLN A 93 9.07 -9.39 11.43
C GLN A 93 10.13 -9.13 10.38
N HIS A 94 11.36 -8.94 10.83
CA HIS A 94 12.52 -9.01 9.96
C HIS A 94 12.99 -10.47 9.99
N VAL A 95 12.92 -11.14 8.84
CA VAL A 95 13.54 -12.45 8.72
C VAL A 95 15.02 -12.23 8.41
N THR A 96 15.87 -12.46 9.40
CA THR A 96 17.31 -12.54 9.23
C THR A 96 17.69 -13.97 8.92
N THR A 97 18.74 -14.12 8.12
CA THR A 97 19.39 -15.35 7.70
C THR A 97 18.66 -16.18 6.65
N THR A 98 19.24 -16.19 5.48
CA THR A 98 18.98 -17.17 4.42
C THR A 98 20.14 -18.15 4.40
N PRO A 99 19.88 -19.43 4.14
CA PRO A 99 20.96 -20.33 3.75
C PRO A 99 21.71 -19.74 2.56
N ASN A 100 23.03 -19.90 2.53
CA ASN A 100 23.88 -19.47 1.41
C ASN A 100 23.34 -20.01 0.09
N GLY A 101 23.45 -19.20 -0.97
CA GLY A 101 22.98 -19.57 -2.29
C GLY A 101 22.18 -18.48 -2.98
N TYR A 102 21.00 -18.83 -3.50
CA TYR A 102 20.14 -17.91 -4.23
C TYR A 102 18.86 -17.60 -3.47
N THR A 103 18.49 -16.32 -3.49
CA THR A 103 17.13 -15.83 -3.20
C THR A 103 16.59 -15.16 -4.46
N LEU A 104 15.46 -15.61 -4.97
CA LEU A 104 14.81 -14.97 -6.11
C LEU A 104 13.68 -14.06 -5.61
N VAL A 105 13.55 -12.88 -6.21
CA VAL A 105 12.59 -11.85 -5.80
C VAL A 105 11.75 -11.44 -6.99
N ILE A 106 10.42 -11.56 -6.85
CA ILE A 106 9.45 -11.09 -7.84
C ILE A 106 8.36 -10.30 -7.12
N GLY A 107 7.86 -9.23 -7.70
CA GLY A 107 6.81 -8.41 -7.10
C GLY A 107 5.95 -7.73 -8.15
N ASP A 108 4.97 -6.93 -7.71
CA ASP A 108 4.04 -6.20 -8.58
C ASP A 108 3.43 -7.13 -9.65
N MET A 109 2.96 -8.31 -9.24
CA MET A 109 2.31 -9.25 -10.14
C MET A 109 0.88 -8.83 -10.45
N HIS A 110 0.19 -8.22 -9.49
CA HIS A 110 -1.16 -7.70 -9.63
C HIS A 110 -2.14 -8.71 -10.22
N PHE A 111 -2.17 -9.93 -9.69
CA PHE A 111 -3.16 -10.91 -10.14
C PHE A 111 -4.57 -10.32 -10.15
N PRO A 112 -5.34 -10.46 -11.23
CA PRO A 112 -5.12 -11.31 -12.41
C PRO A 112 -4.46 -10.59 -13.59
N SER A 113 -3.93 -9.39 -13.42
CA SER A 113 -3.31 -8.58 -14.50
C SER A 113 -1.82 -8.88 -14.68
N HIS A 114 -1.35 -10.03 -14.25
CA HIS A 114 0.04 -10.47 -14.39
C HIS A 114 0.47 -10.66 -15.85
N ASP A 115 1.77 -10.67 -16.10
CA ASP A 115 2.34 -11.08 -17.39
C ASP A 115 2.77 -12.55 -17.32
N GLU A 116 2.03 -13.41 -18.02
CA GLU A 116 2.25 -14.87 -18.02
C GLU A 116 3.67 -15.25 -18.47
N ARG A 117 4.25 -14.51 -19.42
CA ARG A 117 5.60 -14.79 -19.95
C ARG A 117 6.67 -14.49 -18.89
N THR A 118 6.50 -13.41 -18.16
CA THR A 118 7.40 -13.06 -17.06
C THR A 118 7.36 -14.12 -15.96
N LEU A 119 6.16 -14.58 -15.59
CA LEU A 119 6.02 -15.66 -14.62
C LEU A 119 6.62 -16.98 -15.10
N ALA A 120 6.41 -17.35 -16.37
CA ALA A 120 6.98 -18.57 -16.95
C ALA A 120 8.53 -18.55 -16.93
N ILE A 121 9.15 -17.42 -17.27
CA ILE A 121 10.60 -17.24 -17.21
C ILE A 121 11.10 -17.28 -15.77
N PHE A 122 10.38 -16.63 -14.85
CA PHE A 122 10.70 -16.68 -13.43
C PHE A 122 10.70 -18.12 -12.90
N LEU A 123 9.68 -18.92 -13.21
CA LEU A 123 9.61 -20.33 -12.80
C LEU A 123 10.75 -21.16 -13.38
N GLN A 124 11.14 -20.93 -14.64
CA GLN A 124 12.33 -21.56 -15.24
C GLN A 124 13.61 -21.18 -14.48
N ALA A 125 13.75 -19.92 -14.07
CA ALA A 125 14.89 -19.49 -13.26
C ALA A 125 14.89 -20.14 -11.87
N VAL A 126 13.71 -20.28 -11.24
CA VAL A 126 13.55 -21.01 -9.96
C VAL A 126 13.99 -22.47 -10.09
N GLU A 127 13.52 -23.16 -11.14
CA GLU A 127 13.89 -24.56 -11.39
C GLU A 127 15.40 -24.74 -11.62
N ALA A 128 15.99 -23.86 -12.41
CA ALA A 128 17.41 -23.95 -12.78
C ALA A 128 18.35 -23.58 -11.62
N LEU A 129 18.06 -22.54 -10.85
CA LEU A 129 18.91 -22.04 -9.78
C LEU A 129 18.65 -22.72 -8.43
N LYS A 130 17.49 -23.36 -8.26
CA LYS A 130 17.07 -24.02 -7.02
C LYS A 130 17.28 -23.15 -5.78
N PRO A 131 16.67 -21.95 -5.74
CA PRO A 131 16.89 -21.01 -4.64
C PRO A 131 16.41 -21.59 -3.31
N ALA A 132 17.08 -21.24 -2.24
CA ALA A 132 16.61 -21.57 -0.89
C ALA A 132 15.31 -20.82 -0.55
N ARG A 133 15.10 -19.65 -1.17
CA ARG A 133 13.94 -18.81 -0.92
C ARG A 133 13.45 -18.09 -2.19
N VAL A 134 12.13 -17.97 -2.30
CA VAL A 134 11.46 -17.02 -3.19
C VAL A 134 10.77 -15.95 -2.35
N VAL A 135 10.97 -14.70 -2.71
CA VAL A 135 10.31 -13.54 -2.12
C VAL A 135 9.29 -12.99 -3.10
N LEU A 136 8.03 -13.07 -2.72
CA LEU A 136 6.93 -12.35 -3.36
C LEU A 136 6.95 -10.92 -2.79
N ASN A 137 7.56 -10.00 -3.50
CA ASN A 137 7.89 -8.68 -2.94
C ASN A 137 6.73 -7.69 -3.04
N GLY A 138 5.58 -8.10 -2.54
CA GLY A 138 4.36 -7.32 -2.45
C GLY A 138 3.61 -7.14 -3.77
N ASP A 139 2.43 -6.55 -3.66
CA ASP A 139 1.48 -6.32 -4.76
C ASP A 139 1.25 -7.56 -5.63
N THR A 140 1.13 -8.73 -4.95
CA THR A 140 0.86 -10.02 -5.57
C THR A 140 -0.53 -10.06 -6.16
N VAL A 141 -1.54 -9.65 -5.40
CA VAL A 141 -2.94 -9.54 -5.82
C VAL A 141 -3.32 -8.07 -5.97
N ASP A 142 -4.00 -7.71 -7.04
CA ASP A 142 -4.37 -6.31 -7.30
C ASP A 142 -5.43 -5.80 -6.34
N LEU A 143 -6.31 -6.66 -5.83
CA LEU A 143 -7.44 -6.29 -4.99
C LEU A 143 -8.34 -5.22 -5.63
N LEU A 144 -8.49 -5.30 -6.95
CA LEU A 144 -9.29 -4.38 -7.72
C LEU A 144 -10.76 -4.40 -7.30
N ALA A 145 -11.26 -5.58 -6.93
CA ALA A 145 -12.64 -5.75 -6.46
C ALA A 145 -12.97 -4.88 -5.25
N VAL A 146 -11.99 -4.66 -4.37
CA VAL A 146 -12.12 -3.87 -3.13
C VAL A 146 -11.43 -2.51 -3.20
N SER A 147 -10.88 -2.14 -4.35
CA SER A 147 -10.25 -0.84 -4.56
C SER A 147 -11.25 0.31 -4.47
N ARG A 148 -10.85 1.40 -3.81
CA ARG A 148 -11.60 2.67 -3.76
C ARG A 148 -11.46 3.53 -5.01
N TYR A 149 -10.48 3.22 -5.86
CA TYR A 149 -10.28 3.98 -7.10
C TYR A 149 -11.37 3.66 -8.12
N PRO A 150 -11.76 4.62 -8.97
CA PRO A 150 -12.73 4.39 -10.02
C PRO A 150 -12.29 3.25 -10.94
N LYS A 151 -13.19 2.30 -11.15
CA LYS A 151 -12.96 1.20 -12.09
C LYS A 151 -13.17 1.72 -13.52
N ASP A 152 -12.26 1.38 -14.42
CA ASP A 152 -12.44 1.74 -15.82
C ASP A 152 -13.52 0.86 -16.46
N ALA A 153 -14.61 1.50 -16.91
CA ALA A 153 -15.71 0.79 -17.56
C ALA A 153 -15.28 0.01 -18.83
N ARG A 154 -14.14 0.36 -19.44
CA ARG A 154 -13.59 -0.35 -20.60
C ARG A 154 -13.00 -1.71 -20.26
N GLN A 155 -12.69 -1.98 -19.00
CA GLN A 155 -12.18 -3.29 -18.56
C GLN A 155 -13.27 -4.35 -18.40
N GLY A 156 -14.51 -4.04 -18.77
CA GLY A 156 -15.61 -5.03 -18.80
C GLY A 156 -15.87 -5.71 -17.45
N PHE A 157 -15.89 -4.91 -16.39
CA PHE A 157 -15.75 -5.35 -15.03
C PHE A 157 -16.72 -6.38 -14.54
N THR A 158 -16.22 -7.56 -14.49
CA THR A 158 -16.75 -8.64 -13.67
C THR A 158 -15.70 -9.31 -12.79
N TRP A 159 -14.51 -8.71 -12.66
CA TRP A 159 -13.48 -9.27 -11.77
C TRP A 159 -14.03 -9.36 -10.35
N LYS A 160 -14.21 -10.58 -9.89
CA LYS A 160 -14.56 -10.87 -8.51
C LYS A 160 -13.28 -11.14 -7.74
N LEU A 161 -13.27 -10.79 -6.47
CA LEU A 161 -12.16 -11.11 -5.57
C LEU A 161 -11.74 -12.58 -5.68
N ARG A 162 -12.71 -13.48 -5.86
CA ARG A 162 -12.44 -14.91 -6.07
C ARG A 162 -11.58 -15.20 -7.31
N ASP A 163 -11.76 -14.44 -8.38
CA ASP A 163 -11.02 -14.67 -9.62
C ASP A 163 -9.56 -14.22 -9.45
N GLU A 164 -9.32 -13.12 -8.74
CA GLU A 164 -7.99 -12.65 -8.35
C GLU A 164 -7.25 -13.69 -7.50
N VAL A 165 -7.92 -14.19 -6.44
CA VAL A 165 -7.36 -15.23 -5.56
C VAL A 165 -7.13 -16.54 -6.30
N THR A 166 -8.04 -16.95 -7.20
CA THR A 166 -7.88 -18.19 -7.97
C THR A 166 -6.66 -18.13 -8.89
N ALA A 167 -6.44 -16.99 -9.55
CA ALA A 167 -5.26 -16.80 -10.41
C ALA A 167 -3.95 -16.84 -9.59
N PHE A 168 -3.92 -16.17 -8.45
CA PHE A 168 -2.78 -16.21 -7.54
C PHE A 168 -2.49 -17.65 -7.04
N HIS A 169 -3.52 -18.38 -6.63
CA HIS A 169 -3.37 -19.79 -6.22
C HIS A 169 -2.88 -20.68 -7.35
N GLY A 170 -3.22 -20.37 -8.63
CA GLY A 170 -2.66 -21.04 -9.80
C GLY A 170 -1.13 -20.91 -9.82
N PHE A 171 -0.64 -19.69 -9.78
CA PHE A 171 0.79 -19.41 -9.72
C PHE A 171 1.49 -20.09 -8.52
N LEU A 172 0.88 -20.06 -7.35
CA LEU A 172 1.46 -20.74 -6.16
C LEU A 172 1.58 -22.24 -6.38
N ARG A 173 0.61 -22.91 -7.05
CA ARG A 173 0.74 -24.33 -7.38
C ARG A 173 1.93 -24.61 -8.30
N ASP A 174 2.11 -23.78 -9.33
CA ASP A 174 3.22 -23.91 -10.25
C ASP A 174 4.55 -23.68 -9.53
N LEU A 175 4.62 -22.67 -8.66
CA LEU A 175 5.81 -22.36 -7.87
C LEU A 175 6.17 -23.51 -6.91
N HIS A 176 5.19 -24.07 -6.21
CA HIS A 176 5.40 -25.22 -5.31
C HIS A 176 5.74 -26.49 -6.09
N ALA A 177 5.09 -26.73 -7.23
CA ALA A 177 5.43 -27.89 -8.08
C ALA A 177 6.90 -27.89 -8.49
N VAL A 178 7.48 -26.70 -8.71
CA VAL A 178 8.91 -26.57 -9.00
C VAL A 178 9.76 -26.67 -7.73
N GLY A 179 9.38 -25.97 -6.65
CA GLY A 179 10.26 -25.70 -5.50
C GLY A 179 10.23 -26.72 -4.36
N ASP A 180 9.16 -27.49 -4.20
CA ASP A 180 8.99 -28.40 -3.04
C ASP A 180 10.05 -29.52 -2.97
N ALA A 181 10.61 -29.89 -4.12
CA ALA A 181 11.61 -30.97 -4.20
C ALA A 181 12.89 -30.70 -3.37
N TRP A 182 13.20 -29.43 -3.07
CA TRP A 182 14.37 -29.07 -2.25
C TRP A 182 14.02 -28.21 -1.02
N GLY A 183 12.73 -28.12 -0.67
CA GLY A 183 12.28 -27.40 0.52
C GLY A 183 12.41 -25.89 0.42
N MET A 184 12.16 -25.31 -0.77
CA MET A 184 12.18 -23.89 -1.02
C MET A 184 11.18 -23.14 -0.11
N GLN A 185 11.64 -22.08 0.52
CA GLN A 185 10.78 -21.22 1.33
C GLN A 185 10.10 -20.14 0.44
N VAL A 186 8.83 -19.89 0.70
CA VAL A 186 8.12 -18.77 0.08
C VAL A 186 7.76 -17.73 1.16
N VAL A 187 8.14 -16.49 0.91
CA VAL A 187 7.89 -15.35 1.81
C VAL A 187 7.24 -14.24 1.01
N GLU A 188 6.27 -13.54 1.57
CA GLU A 188 5.68 -12.34 0.96
C GLU A 188 5.98 -11.11 1.81
N THR A 189 6.28 -9.98 1.17
CA THR A 189 6.44 -8.71 1.88
C THR A 189 5.14 -7.91 1.85
N ASN A 190 4.84 -7.20 2.95
CA ASN A 190 3.72 -6.27 3.02
C ASN A 190 3.79 -5.19 1.93
N SER A 191 2.63 -4.79 1.41
CA SER A 191 2.52 -3.80 0.34
C SER A 191 1.29 -2.90 0.51
N ASN A 192 1.15 -1.92 -0.37
CA ASN A 192 -0.01 -1.03 -0.39
C ASN A 192 -1.28 -1.68 -1.01
N HIS A 193 -1.17 -2.77 -1.76
CA HIS A 193 -2.32 -3.54 -2.25
C HIS A 193 -2.63 -4.70 -1.31
N ALA A 194 -1.68 -5.56 -1.12
CA ALA A 194 -1.80 -6.82 -0.41
C ALA A 194 -1.02 -6.79 0.90
N GLY A 195 -1.46 -7.58 1.86
CA GLY A 195 -0.78 -7.74 3.12
C GLY A 195 -1.56 -7.25 4.34
N ALA A 196 -0.96 -7.43 5.50
CA ALA A 196 -1.53 -7.07 6.80
C ALA A 196 -1.37 -5.58 7.14
N SER A 197 -0.78 -4.78 6.25
CA SER A 197 -0.61 -3.34 6.47
C SER A 197 -1.97 -2.65 6.58
N VAL A 198 -2.13 -1.80 7.59
CA VAL A 198 -3.30 -0.91 7.73
C VAL A 198 -3.47 0.03 6.53
N GLU A 199 -2.43 0.20 5.72
CA GLU A 199 -2.46 0.94 4.47
C GLU A 199 -2.88 0.10 3.27
N GLY A 200 -2.87 -1.22 3.39
CA GLY A 200 -3.27 -2.16 2.35
C GLY A 200 -4.74 -2.02 1.93
N ARG A 201 -5.04 -2.31 0.67
CA ARG A 201 -6.41 -2.21 0.12
C ARG A 201 -7.40 -3.08 0.88
N TRP A 202 -6.99 -4.29 1.30
CA TRP A 202 -7.83 -5.21 2.03
C TRP A 202 -8.27 -4.64 3.38
N TRP A 203 -7.32 -4.17 4.18
CA TRP A 203 -7.62 -3.60 5.49
C TRP A 203 -8.46 -2.32 5.40
N ARG A 204 -8.14 -1.45 4.45
CA ARG A 204 -8.95 -0.24 4.20
C ARG A 204 -10.39 -0.58 3.81
N TYR A 205 -10.58 -1.59 2.95
CA TYR A 205 -11.91 -2.04 2.58
C TYR A 205 -12.71 -2.51 3.78
N LEU A 206 -12.12 -3.32 4.66
CA LEU A 206 -12.75 -3.79 5.88
C LEU A 206 -13.10 -2.61 6.80
N SER A 207 -12.16 -1.70 7.02
CA SER A 207 -12.36 -0.51 7.87
C SER A 207 -13.44 0.43 7.35
N ASP A 208 -13.57 0.56 6.03
CA ASP A 208 -14.55 1.45 5.40
C ASP A 208 -15.94 0.83 5.26
N ARG A 209 -16.03 -0.50 5.16
CA ARG A 209 -17.28 -1.19 4.80
C ARG A 209 -17.88 -2.03 5.90
N VAL A 210 -17.08 -2.58 6.78
CA VAL A 210 -17.50 -3.48 7.84
C VAL A 210 -16.74 -3.20 9.15
N PRO A 211 -16.60 -1.92 9.56
CA PRO A 211 -15.82 -1.55 10.74
C PRO A 211 -16.30 -2.24 12.01
N GLU A 212 -17.60 -2.54 12.10
CA GLU A 212 -18.21 -3.23 13.22
C GLU A 212 -17.68 -4.65 13.43
N LEU A 213 -17.21 -5.31 12.36
CA LEU A 213 -16.60 -6.63 12.49
C LEU A 213 -15.18 -6.58 13.08
N LEU A 214 -14.47 -5.48 12.89
CA LEU A 214 -13.10 -5.33 13.38
C LEU A 214 -13.02 -5.14 14.90
N GLY A 215 -14.10 -4.71 15.53
CA GLY A 215 -14.22 -4.54 16.99
C GLY A 215 -14.48 -5.82 17.77
N HIS A 216 -14.74 -6.95 17.11
CA HIS A 216 -14.96 -8.22 17.79
C HIS A 216 -13.66 -8.96 18.09
N ASP A 217 -13.58 -9.61 19.25
CA ASP A 217 -12.45 -10.43 19.64
C ASP A 217 -12.17 -11.52 18.58
N GLY A 218 -10.94 -11.58 18.11
CA GLY A 218 -10.51 -12.52 17.09
C GLY A 218 -10.87 -12.13 15.63
N ALA A 219 -11.64 -11.06 15.41
CA ALA A 219 -12.02 -10.65 14.05
C ALA A 219 -10.81 -10.23 13.22
N ALA A 220 -9.84 -9.55 13.82
CA ALA A 220 -8.61 -9.16 13.14
C ALA A 220 -7.84 -10.39 12.60
N ASP A 221 -7.79 -11.49 13.35
CA ASP A 221 -7.18 -12.74 12.89
C ASP A 221 -8.04 -13.42 11.82
N MET A 222 -9.34 -13.51 12.01
CA MET A 222 -10.25 -14.14 11.05
C MET A 222 -10.33 -13.43 9.71
N LEU A 223 -10.16 -12.09 9.71
CA LEU A 223 -10.21 -11.24 8.52
C LEU A 223 -8.81 -10.86 8.01
N SER A 224 -7.77 -11.46 8.57
CA SER A 224 -6.40 -11.20 8.14
C SER A 224 -6.20 -11.56 6.68
N TYR A 225 -5.26 -10.87 6.03
CA TYR A 225 -4.92 -11.12 4.63
C TYR A 225 -4.50 -12.58 4.44
N GLU A 226 -3.68 -13.12 5.32
CA GLU A 226 -3.15 -14.48 5.25
C GLU A 226 -4.26 -15.53 5.25
N LYS A 227 -5.29 -15.36 6.08
CA LYS A 227 -6.41 -16.30 6.15
C LYS A 227 -7.23 -16.37 4.87
N TRP A 228 -7.29 -15.25 4.13
CA TRP A 228 -8.13 -15.15 2.93
C TRP A 228 -7.37 -15.41 1.64
N PHE A 229 -6.08 -15.09 1.60
CA PHE A 229 -5.30 -15.13 0.36
C PHE A 229 -4.30 -16.28 0.33
N TYR A 230 -3.86 -16.83 1.46
CA TYR A 230 -2.94 -17.96 1.48
C TYR A 230 -3.70 -19.28 1.64
N PRO A 231 -3.54 -20.21 0.70
CA PRO A 231 -4.14 -21.52 0.84
C PRO A 231 -3.39 -22.35 1.90
N ALA A 232 -4.11 -23.17 2.65
CA ALA A 232 -3.54 -23.97 3.73
C ALA A 232 -2.41 -24.93 3.28
N TRP A 233 -2.36 -25.27 1.98
CA TRP A 233 -1.32 -26.13 1.41
C TRP A 233 -0.04 -25.36 1.01
N SER A 234 -0.04 -24.03 1.07
CA SER A 234 1.10 -23.17 0.72
C SER A 234 1.51 -22.35 1.95
N PRO A 235 2.50 -22.79 2.72
CA PRO A 235 2.96 -22.09 3.91
C PRO A 235 3.77 -20.85 3.50
N ILE A 236 3.09 -19.72 3.29
CA ILE A 236 3.70 -18.42 3.03
C ILE A 236 3.84 -17.68 4.36
N THR A 237 5.00 -17.08 4.59
CA THR A 237 5.22 -16.18 5.72
C THR A 237 5.12 -14.73 5.23
N LEU A 238 4.21 -13.95 5.83
CA LEU A 238 4.10 -12.51 5.57
C LEU A 238 5.01 -11.73 6.50
N VAL A 239 5.82 -10.84 5.93
CA VAL A 239 6.81 -10.02 6.67
C VAL A 239 6.80 -8.58 6.16
N ASP A 240 7.32 -7.63 6.93
CA ASP A 240 7.50 -6.25 6.45
C ASP A 240 8.71 -6.13 5.52
N SER A 241 9.74 -6.88 5.78
CA SER A 241 10.98 -6.89 4.98
C SER A 241 11.86 -8.09 5.32
N ILE A 242 12.85 -8.34 4.48
CA ILE A 242 13.86 -9.39 4.66
C ILE A 242 15.23 -8.73 4.62
N VAL A 243 16.11 -9.12 5.52
CA VAL A 243 17.52 -8.71 5.52
C VAL A 243 18.39 -9.85 5.00
N ILE A 244 19.22 -9.57 4.03
CA ILE A 244 20.16 -10.53 3.40
C ILE A 244 21.59 -10.01 3.61
N ALA A 245 22.49 -10.89 4.05
CA ALA A 245 23.90 -10.59 4.32
C ALA A 245 24.07 -9.33 5.20
N ASP A 246 23.22 -9.18 6.21
CA ASP A 246 23.19 -8.08 7.21
C ASP A 246 23.14 -6.64 6.66
N ASP A 247 23.08 -6.46 5.34
CA ASP A 247 23.09 -5.13 4.70
C ASP A 247 21.92 -4.90 3.73
N LEU A 248 21.51 -5.90 2.93
CA LEU A 248 20.49 -5.73 1.92
C LEU A 248 19.08 -5.91 2.48
N LEU A 249 18.34 -4.81 2.58
CA LEU A 249 16.93 -4.80 2.98
C LEU A 249 16.02 -4.98 1.76
N VAL A 250 15.31 -6.11 1.68
CA VAL A 250 14.31 -6.40 0.66
C VAL A 250 12.93 -6.03 1.20
N LEU A 251 12.22 -5.14 0.53
CA LEU A 251 10.89 -4.65 0.90
C LEU A 251 10.13 -4.24 -0.36
N HIS A 252 8.79 -4.20 -0.29
CA HIS A 252 8.00 -3.71 -1.41
C HIS A 252 8.29 -2.23 -1.73
N GLY A 253 8.28 -1.39 -0.71
CA GLY A 253 8.47 0.04 -0.83
C GLY A 253 7.16 0.83 -0.74
N ASP A 254 7.30 2.13 -0.45
CA ASP A 254 6.18 3.07 -0.22
C ASP A 254 6.40 4.42 -0.91
N MET A 255 7.49 4.58 -1.64
CA MET A 255 7.86 5.84 -2.26
C MET A 255 7.83 5.75 -3.79
N VAL A 256 7.46 6.87 -4.42
CA VAL A 256 7.53 7.05 -5.88
C VAL A 256 8.35 8.27 -6.20
N ARG A 257 9.29 8.16 -7.13
CA ARG A 257 10.08 9.26 -7.68
C ARG A 257 9.95 9.27 -9.21
N GLY A 258 10.28 10.40 -9.81
CA GLY A 258 9.97 10.63 -11.23
C GLY A 258 10.76 9.80 -12.25
N LYS A 259 11.81 9.07 -11.85
CA LYS A 259 12.64 8.27 -12.77
C LYS A 259 13.11 6.98 -12.11
N GLY A 260 13.37 5.94 -12.93
CA GLY A 260 13.94 4.68 -12.46
C GLY A 260 15.30 4.90 -11.75
N GLY A 261 15.54 4.16 -10.69
CA GLY A 261 16.70 4.30 -9.81
C GLY A 261 16.60 5.43 -8.78
N TYR A 262 15.74 6.42 -8.99
CA TYR A 262 15.56 7.53 -8.03
C TYR A 262 14.75 7.11 -6.81
N THR A 263 13.81 6.21 -6.99
CA THR A 263 13.08 5.61 -5.85
C THR A 263 14.00 4.69 -5.06
N ALA A 264 14.80 3.88 -5.75
CA ALA A 264 15.85 3.08 -5.13
C ALA A 264 16.74 3.94 -4.23
N ARG A 265 17.24 5.07 -4.75
CA ARG A 265 18.04 6.02 -3.98
C ARG A 265 17.30 6.58 -2.76
N ALA A 266 16.03 6.95 -2.93
CA ALA A 266 15.23 7.50 -1.83
C ALA A 266 15.01 6.46 -0.72
N HIS A 267 14.81 5.19 -1.05
CA HIS A 267 14.74 4.10 -0.07
C HIS A 267 16.07 3.92 0.66
N MET A 268 17.19 3.88 -0.08
CA MET A 268 18.53 3.81 0.52
C MET A 268 18.79 4.96 1.50
N GLU A 269 18.38 6.18 1.15
CA GLU A 269 18.51 7.36 2.02
C GLU A 269 17.56 7.29 3.25
N LYS A 270 16.33 6.78 3.08
CA LYS A 270 15.37 6.60 4.17
C LYS A 270 15.83 5.56 5.18
N TRP A 271 16.27 4.42 4.70
CA TRP A 271 16.65 3.28 5.54
C TRP A 271 18.11 3.29 5.99
N GLN A 272 18.95 4.16 5.40
CA GLN A 272 20.40 4.23 5.64
C GLN A 272 21.12 2.87 5.44
N SER A 273 20.60 2.05 4.51
CA SER A 273 21.03 0.69 4.20
C SER A 273 20.93 0.44 2.70
N SER A 274 21.57 -0.61 2.21
CA SER A 274 21.29 -1.13 0.88
C SER A 274 19.84 -1.62 0.81
N THR A 275 19.14 -1.41 -0.32
CA THR A 275 17.72 -1.79 -0.45
C THR A 275 17.42 -2.43 -1.79
N LEU A 276 16.44 -3.33 -1.81
CA LEU A 276 15.81 -3.84 -3.02
C LEU A 276 14.30 -3.66 -2.90
N ASN A 277 13.70 -2.99 -3.87
CA ASN A 277 12.27 -2.66 -3.84
C ASN A 277 11.59 -2.82 -5.20
N ASN A 278 10.27 -2.92 -5.16
CA ASN A 278 9.32 -2.88 -6.27
C ASN A 278 8.48 -1.59 -6.24
N HIS A 279 7.16 -1.68 -6.33
CA HIS A 279 6.15 -0.63 -6.17
C HIS A 279 6.02 0.34 -7.36
N THR A 280 7.12 0.77 -7.95
CA THR A 280 7.08 1.74 -9.06
C THR A 280 6.96 1.10 -10.44
N HIS A 281 7.06 -0.23 -10.51
CA HIS A 281 7.10 -1.03 -11.74
C HIS A 281 8.29 -0.71 -12.67
N ARG A 282 9.22 0.12 -12.21
CA ARG A 282 10.43 0.50 -12.96
C ARG A 282 11.61 -0.35 -12.53
N ALA A 283 12.63 -0.42 -13.37
CA ALA A 283 13.90 -0.99 -12.99
C ALA A 283 15.01 0.06 -13.00
N GLY A 284 15.93 -0.09 -12.08
CA GLY A 284 17.08 0.79 -11.96
C GLY A 284 17.88 0.50 -10.72
N SER A 285 19.12 0.99 -10.68
CA SER A 285 19.96 0.83 -9.51
C SER A 285 20.74 2.09 -9.22
N THR A 286 21.20 2.23 -7.98
CA THR A 286 22.06 3.31 -7.54
C THR A 286 23.08 2.79 -6.53
N ILE A 287 24.26 3.39 -6.54
CA ILE A 287 25.35 3.06 -5.63
C ILE A 287 25.79 4.34 -4.93
N ARG A 288 26.01 4.26 -3.63
CA ARG A 288 26.54 5.34 -2.80
C ARG A 288 27.72 4.86 -1.99
N ARG A 289 28.86 5.54 -2.14
CA ARG A 289 29.99 5.38 -1.25
C ARG A 289 29.86 6.34 -0.07
N ILE A 290 29.97 5.83 1.12
CA ILE A 290 30.00 6.61 2.36
C ILE A 290 31.44 6.57 2.85
N PRO A 291 32.18 7.70 2.81
CA PRO A 291 33.58 7.73 3.23
C PRO A 291 33.71 7.49 4.74
N ALA A 292 34.85 6.96 5.14
CA ALA A 292 35.20 6.82 6.54
C ALA A 292 35.26 8.21 7.22
N VAL A 293 34.67 8.35 8.42
CA VAL A 293 34.72 9.57 9.22
C VAL A 293 34.85 9.21 10.70
N GLY A 294 35.97 9.61 11.32
CA GLY A 294 36.26 9.23 12.71
C GLY A 294 36.35 7.72 12.87
N SER A 295 35.53 7.16 13.78
CA SER A 295 35.45 5.71 14.02
C SER A 295 34.51 4.97 13.07
N ARG A 296 33.74 5.68 12.23
CA ARG A 296 32.83 5.06 11.25
C ARG A 296 33.66 4.58 10.05
N PRO A 297 33.62 3.28 9.72
CA PRO A 297 34.34 2.76 8.56
C PRO A 297 33.69 3.24 7.25
N GLU A 298 34.45 3.14 6.19
CA GLU A 298 33.90 3.28 4.84
C GLU A 298 32.86 2.19 4.57
N SER A 299 31.80 2.55 3.85
CA SER A 299 30.78 1.59 3.40
C SER A 299 30.26 1.94 2.00
N ILE A 300 29.73 0.92 1.33
CA ILE A 300 29.08 1.08 0.02
C ILE A 300 27.65 0.60 0.18
N GLN A 301 26.71 1.50 -0.06
CA GLN A 301 25.29 1.16 -0.12
C GLN A 301 24.87 0.99 -1.58
N ARG A 302 24.04 -0.01 -1.84
CA ARG A 302 23.48 -0.33 -3.16
C ARG A 302 21.97 -0.39 -3.06
N SER A 303 21.27 0.16 -4.04
CA SER A 303 19.82 0.08 -4.04
C SER A 303 19.27 -0.23 -5.43
N TYR A 304 18.20 -1.01 -5.45
CA TYR A 304 17.65 -1.62 -6.65
C TYR A 304 16.13 -1.46 -6.69
N GLU A 305 15.60 -0.99 -7.83
CA GLU A 305 14.20 -1.13 -8.24
C GLU A 305 14.17 -2.27 -9.26
N ILE A 306 13.38 -3.31 -9.04
CA ILE A 306 13.47 -4.54 -9.86
C ILE A 306 12.32 -4.72 -10.86
N GLY A 307 11.58 -3.65 -11.19
CA GLY A 307 10.50 -3.74 -12.16
C GLY A 307 9.23 -4.37 -11.59
N CYS A 308 8.45 -5.02 -12.46
CA CYS A 308 7.19 -5.66 -12.12
C CYS A 308 7.00 -6.97 -12.89
N ALA A 309 6.01 -7.77 -12.49
CA ALA A 309 5.57 -8.93 -13.22
C ALA A 309 4.11 -8.82 -13.69
N CYS A 310 3.58 -7.61 -13.80
CA CYS A 310 2.25 -7.33 -14.33
C CYS A 310 2.29 -6.92 -15.80
N SER A 311 1.10 -6.83 -16.40
CA SER A 311 0.92 -6.31 -17.76
C SER A 311 1.42 -4.87 -17.87
N LEU A 312 2.22 -4.58 -18.90
CA LEU A 312 2.73 -3.23 -19.18
C LEU A 312 1.71 -2.34 -19.92
N SER A 313 0.48 -2.79 -20.06
CA SER A 313 -0.59 -2.04 -20.72
C SER A 313 -1.77 -1.79 -19.76
N PRO A 314 -1.56 -1.06 -18.65
CA PRO A 314 -2.63 -0.74 -17.73
C PRO A 314 -3.61 0.23 -18.39
N CYS A 315 -4.91 0.11 -18.06
CA CYS A 315 -5.93 0.96 -18.64
C CYS A 315 -5.83 2.45 -18.23
N TYR A 316 -5.20 2.73 -17.11
CA TYR A 316 -5.09 4.07 -16.52
C TYR A 316 -3.85 4.86 -16.98
N SER A 317 -2.90 4.22 -17.67
CA SER A 317 -1.72 4.89 -18.23
C SER A 317 -1.55 4.53 -19.69
N ARG A 318 -1.37 5.55 -20.55
CA ARG A 318 -1.20 5.33 -21.99
C ARG A 318 0.19 4.84 -22.36
N VAL A 319 1.22 5.31 -21.66
CA VAL A 319 2.62 4.99 -21.91
C VAL A 319 3.34 4.93 -20.57
N PRO A 320 3.17 3.86 -19.80
CA PRO A 320 3.92 3.70 -18.58
C PRO A 320 5.39 3.44 -18.89
N ASP A 321 6.28 3.94 -18.05
CA ASP A 321 7.72 3.65 -18.08
C ASP A 321 8.09 2.41 -17.25
N TRP A 322 7.19 1.42 -17.29
CA TRP A 322 7.30 0.15 -16.58
C TRP A 322 8.14 -0.86 -17.35
N CYS A 323 8.69 -1.83 -16.65
CA CYS A 323 9.38 -2.94 -17.28
C CYS A 323 9.13 -4.25 -16.52
N ASN A 324 8.95 -5.33 -17.27
CA ASN A 324 8.90 -6.66 -16.71
C ASN A 324 10.31 -7.10 -16.32
N ALA A 325 10.46 -7.44 -15.06
CA ALA A 325 11.72 -7.92 -14.50
C ALA A 325 11.51 -8.62 -13.16
N PHE A 326 12.54 -9.34 -12.71
CA PHE A 326 12.66 -9.92 -11.38
C PHE A 326 14.10 -9.85 -10.90
N GLY A 327 14.31 -10.08 -9.60
CA GLY A 327 15.63 -10.03 -8.98
C GLY A 327 16.20 -11.43 -8.70
N ILE A 328 17.48 -11.62 -8.92
CA ILE A 328 18.24 -12.77 -8.42
C ILE A 328 19.30 -12.22 -7.45
N ILE A 329 19.27 -12.69 -6.22
CA ILE A 329 20.25 -12.36 -5.19
C ILE A 329 21.09 -13.61 -4.96
N SER A 330 22.38 -13.56 -5.33
CA SER A 330 23.35 -14.56 -4.94
C SER A 330 24.05 -14.07 -3.68
N HIS A 331 24.09 -14.85 -2.64
CA HIS A 331 24.64 -14.43 -1.35
C HIS A 331 25.29 -15.56 -0.56
N ASP A 332 26.21 -15.18 0.28
CA ASP A 332 26.80 -15.96 1.37
C ASP A 332 26.60 -15.20 2.69
N ASP A 333 27.29 -15.60 3.76
CA ASP A 333 27.16 -14.99 5.08
C ASP A 333 27.57 -13.51 5.10
N ASP A 334 28.55 -13.12 4.28
CA ASP A 334 29.23 -11.83 4.36
C ASP A 334 28.99 -10.92 3.14
N SER A 335 28.47 -11.48 2.04
CA SER A 335 28.37 -10.76 0.78
C SER A 335 27.15 -11.14 -0.06
N TYR A 336 26.78 -10.24 -0.95
CA TYR A 336 25.72 -10.49 -1.93
C TYR A 336 26.00 -9.79 -3.26
N SER A 337 25.40 -10.33 -4.32
CA SER A 337 25.23 -9.67 -5.59
C SER A 337 23.78 -9.70 -6.05
N VAL A 338 23.33 -8.66 -6.72
CA VAL A 338 21.97 -8.56 -7.25
C VAL A 338 22.01 -8.44 -8.75
N GLU A 339 21.32 -9.33 -9.43
CA GLU A 339 21.03 -9.26 -10.85
C GLU A 339 19.56 -8.87 -11.05
N ILE A 340 19.30 -7.82 -11.85
CA ILE A 340 17.96 -7.48 -12.32
C ILE A 340 17.77 -8.14 -13.67
N VAL A 341 16.93 -9.17 -13.74
CA VAL A 341 16.63 -9.91 -14.95
C VAL A 341 15.47 -9.25 -15.67
N HIS A 342 15.77 -8.59 -16.78
CA HIS A 342 14.75 -7.98 -17.62
C HIS A 342 14.11 -9.00 -18.56
N VAL A 343 12.79 -8.99 -18.64
CA VAL A 343 12.00 -9.82 -19.56
C VAL A 343 11.48 -8.95 -20.69
N THR A 344 11.89 -9.26 -21.91
CA THR A 344 11.47 -8.51 -23.10
C THR A 344 10.97 -9.46 -24.17
N GLY A 345 9.71 -9.30 -24.60
CA GLY A 345 9.13 -10.15 -25.63
C GLY A 345 9.12 -11.65 -25.27
N GLY A 346 8.99 -11.97 -23.98
CA GLY A 346 9.01 -13.37 -23.50
C GLY A 346 10.40 -14.00 -23.50
N LYS A 347 11.48 -13.21 -23.41
CA LYS A 347 12.87 -13.70 -23.34
C LYS A 347 13.63 -12.94 -22.27
N ALA A 348 14.58 -13.61 -21.62
CA ALA A 348 15.49 -13.03 -20.68
C ALA A 348 16.89 -13.66 -20.77
N ASN A 349 17.92 -12.86 -20.55
CA ASN A 349 19.29 -13.34 -20.29
C ASN A 349 19.47 -13.39 -18.77
N VAL A 350 19.92 -14.52 -18.27
CA VAL A 350 20.14 -14.74 -16.83
C VAL A 350 21.64 -14.99 -16.64
N ALA A 351 22.36 -13.98 -16.14
CA ALA A 351 23.81 -14.07 -15.97
C ALA A 351 24.20 -15.16 -14.97
N ALA A 352 23.42 -15.32 -13.90
CA ALA A 352 23.62 -16.37 -12.89
C ALA A 352 23.58 -17.80 -13.48
N LEU A 353 22.89 -17.99 -14.61
CA LEU A 353 22.85 -19.26 -15.35
C LEU A 353 23.84 -19.32 -16.51
N GLY A 354 24.39 -18.20 -16.95
CA GLY A 354 25.13 -18.10 -18.20
C GLY A 354 24.27 -18.44 -19.44
N ALA A 355 22.95 -18.26 -19.36
CA ALA A 355 21.99 -18.74 -20.35
C ALA A 355 20.86 -17.74 -20.61
N SER A 356 20.15 -17.92 -21.74
CA SER A 356 18.91 -17.22 -22.06
C SER A 356 17.73 -18.12 -21.80
N LEU A 357 16.67 -17.57 -21.21
CA LEU A 357 15.39 -18.22 -20.99
C LEU A 357 14.34 -17.62 -21.94
N ALA A 358 13.34 -18.40 -22.30
CA ALA A 358 12.23 -17.99 -23.17
C ALA A 358 10.92 -18.65 -22.75
N ALA A 359 9.81 -17.88 -22.82
CA ALA A 359 8.44 -18.31 -22.55
C ALA A 359 7.66 -18.53 -23.86
#